data_92978ee7f6cc4bbda937e899bb847ae4
#
_entry.id   92978ee7f6cc4bbda937e899bb847ae4
#
_cell.length_a   1.000
_cell.length_b   1.000
_cell.length_c   1.000
_cell.angle_alpha   90.00
_cell.angle_beta   90.00
_cell.angle_gamma   90.00
#
_symmetry.space_group_name_H-M   'P 1'
#
loop_
_entity.id
_entity.type
_entity.pdbx_description
1 polymer ?
#
loop_
_entity_poly.entity_id
_entity_poly.type
_entity_poly.pdbx_seq_one_letter_code
_entity_poly.pdbx_strand_id
1 'polypeptide(L)'
;MIKDIFKFALIFIFTAAFFSCKSASMIPQNATYAQLIQMGQDAFGSANYRAAERYYTAVIHRYGMDTKAYIEARYELGHLYLSRKRYADAYKSFNERLGIFENAEYGSIPAAYKKLALMGMDKIPEKYKQAQEEF
;
A
#
# COMPACT_ATOMS: atom_id res chain seq x y z
N MET A 1 -20.69 -43.74 -24.28
CA MET A 1 -21.32 -43.26 -23.00
C MET A 1 -20.30 -42.91 -21.92
N ILE A 2 -19.42 -43.81 -21.49
CA ILE A 2 -18.46 -43.49 -20.41
C ILE A 2 -17.46 -42.37 -20.80
N LYS A 3 -16.98 -42.36 -22.07
CA LYS A 3 -16.07 -41.32 -22.58
C LYS A 3 -16.71 -39.93 -22.65
N ASP A 4 -18.00 -39.86 -22.87
CA ASP A 4 -18.72 -38.56 -22.96
C ASP A 4 -19.00 -38.01 -21.57
N ILE A 5 -19.25 -38.85 -20.58
CA ILE A 5 -19.40 -38.47 -19.17
C ILE A 5 -18.08 -37.89 -18.64
N PHE A 6 -16.94 -38.45 -19.00
CA PHE A 6 -15.62 -37.96 -18.64
C PHE A 6 -15.32 -36.57 -19.24
N LYS A 7 -15.73 -36.32 -20.47
CA LYS A 7 -15.57 -34.99 -21.13
C LYS A 7 -16.44 -33.93 -20.44
N PHE A 8 -17.68 -34.27 -20.11
CA PHE A 8 -18.57 -33.34 -19.40
C PHE A 8 -18.09 -33.07 -17.97
N ALA A 9 -17.54 -34.07 -17.26
CA ALA A 9 -16.97 -33.88 -15.92
C ALA A 9 -15.71 -32.96 -15.97
N LEU A 10 -14.86 -33.10 -17.00
CA LEU A 10 -13.66 -32.28 -17.16
C LEU A 10 -14.00 -30.80 -17.47
N ILE A 11 -15.05 -30.56 -18.26
CA ILE A 11 -15.53 -29.20 -18.58
C ILE A 11 -16.13 -28.54 -17.34
N PHE A 12 -16.85 -29.30 -16.49
CA PHE A 12 -17.46 -28.76 -15.29
C PHE A 12 -16.46 -28.38 -14.19
N ILE A 13 -15.33 -29.09 -14.10
CA ILE A 13 -14.23 -28.77 -13.18
C ILE A 13 -13.50 -27.49 -13.60
N PHE A 14 -13.38 -27.24 -14.92
CA PHE A 14 -12.67 -26.06 -15.43
C PHE A 14 -13.47 -24.75 -15.26
N THR A 15 -14.80 -24.81 -15.22
CA THR A 15 -15.64 -23.61 -15.01
C THR A 15 -15.74 -23.15 -13.57
N ALA A 16 -15.46 -24.00 -12.57
CA ALA A 16 -15.50 -23.63 -11.15
C ALA A 16 -14.30 -22.79 -10.70
N ALA A 17 -13.23 -22.74 -11.48
CA ALA A 17 -11.99 -22.04 -11.11
C ALA A 17 -12.06 -20.51 -11.27
N PHE A 18 -13.08 -19.95 -11.94
CA PHE A 18 -13.16 -18.52 -12.23
C PHE A 18 -13.99 -17.68 -11.24
N PHE A 19 -14.63 -18.32 -10.24
CA PHE A 19 -15.42 -17.61 -9.24
C PHE A 19 -14.66 -17.27 -7.95
N SER A 20 -13.33 -17.06 -8.03
CA SER A 20 -12.62 -16.42 -6.92
C SER A 20 -12.72 -14.89 -7.07
N CYS A 21 -13.93 -14.36 -7.03
CA CYS A 21 -14.13 -12.95 -6.72
C CYS A 21 -13.62 -12.72 -5.28
N LYS A 22 -12.39 -12.23 -5.14
CA LYS A 22 -11.93 -11.66 -3.88
C LYS A 22 -12.87 -10.50 -3.57
N SER A 23 -13.84 -10.75 -2.69
CA SER A 23 -14.71 -9.74 -2.12
C SER A 23 -13.86 -8.57 -1.66
N ALA A 24 -14.21 -7.36 -2.09
CA ALA A 24 -13.50 -6.16 -1.64
C ALA A 24 -13.63 -6.12 -0.12
N SER A 25 -12.53 -6.40 0.58
CA SER A 25 -12.52 -6.42 2.04
C SER A 25 -13.03 -5.09 2.57
N MET A 26 -14.14 -5.12 3.29
CA MET A 26 -14.69 -3.91 3.93
C MET A 26 -13.70 -3.45 4.99
N ILE A 27 -13.39 -2.15 4.99
CA ILE A 27 -12.51 -1.55 6.00
C ILE A 27 -13.32 -1.42 7.28
N PRO A 28 -12.94 -2.10 8.39
CA PRO A 28 -13.69 -2.04 9.64
C PRO A 28 -13.77 -0.60 10.16
N GLN A 29 -14.96 -0.15 10.56
CA GLN A 29 -15.17 1.23 10.98
C GLN A 29 -14.44 1.56 12.30
N ASN A 30 -14.39 0.60 13.22
CA ASN A 30 -13.81 0.78 14.55
C ASN A 30 -12.35 0.32 14.66
N ALA A 31 -11.69 0.01 13.52
CA ALA A 31 -10.29 -0.40 13.55
C ALA A 31 -9.38 0.77 13.93
N THR A 32 -8.44 0.54 14.83
CA THR A 32 -7.37 1.50 15.16
C THR A 32 -6.41 1.67 13.97
N TYR A 33 -5.59 2.75 13.98
CA TYR A 33 -4.62 2.91 12.91
C TYR A 33 -3.62 1.75 12.85
N ALA A 34 -3.17 1.23 14.01
CA ALA A 34 -2.26 0.09 14.05
C ALA A 34 -2.87 -1.19 13.44
N GLN A 35 -4.16 -1.44 13.70
CA GLN A 35 -4.88 -2.54 13.07
C GLN A 35 -4.98 -2.36 11.55
N LEU A 36 -5.28 -1.15 11.07
CA LEU A 36 -5.34 -0.87 9.63
C LEU A 36 -3.98 -1.01 8.96
N ILE A 37 -2.89 -0.55 9.60
CA ILE A 37 -1.52 -0.77 9.11
C ILE A 37 -1.24 -2.27 8.99
N GLN A 38 -1.52 -3.06 10.04
CA GLN A 38 -1.31 -4.51 10.01
C GLN A 38 -2.13 -5.19 8.90
N MET A 39 -3.41 -4.85 8.75
CA MET A 39 -4.25 -5.37 7.66
C MET A 39 -3.69 -5.00 6.28
N GLY A 40 -3.11 -3.82 6.15
CA GLY A 40 -2.43 -3.39 4.94
C GLY A 40 -1.18 -4.23 4.64
N GLN A 41 -0.35 -4.49 5.65
CA GLN A 41 0.85 -5.31 5.55
C GLN A 41 0.50 -6.77 5.19
N ASP A 42 -0.50 -7.34 5.82
CA ASP A 42 -1.00 -8.70 5.52
C ASP A 42 -1.53 -8.81 4.08
N ALA A 43 -2.27 -7.79 3.64
CA ALA A 43 -2.76 -7.71 2.28
C ALA A 43 -1.60 -7.55 1.27
N PHE A 44 -0.59 -6.75 1.59
CA PHE A 44 0.62 -6.59 0.79
C PHE A 44 1.39 -7.91 0.68
N GLY A 45 1.62 -8.59 1.80
CA GLY A 45 2.28 -9.90 1.85
C GLY A 45 1.56 -10.98 1.05
N SER A 46 0.22 -10.88 0.95
CA SER A 46 -0.63 -11.75 0.12
C SER A 46 -0.76 -11.29 -1.33
N ALA A 47 0.05 -10.32 -1.78
CA ALA A 47 -0.01 -9.69 -3.10
C ALA A 47 -1.38 -9.05 -3.44
N ASN A 48 -2.22 -8.78 -2.44
CA ASN A 48 -3.46 -8.03 -2.61
C ASN A 48 -3.21 -6.52 -2.48
N TYR A 49 -2.45 -5.98 -3.43
CA TYR A 49 -1.98 -4.60 -3.40
C TYR A 49 -3.11 -3.56 -3.35
N ARG A 50 -4.24 -3.86 -3.99
CA ARG A 50 -5.41 -2.97 -3.95
C ARG A 50 -6.01 -2.87 -2.54
N ALA A 51 -6.08 -3.98 -1.81
CA ALA A 51 -6.55 -3.98 -0.43
C ALA A 51 -5.54 -3.26 0.48
N ALA A 52 -4.24 -3.51 0.31
CA ALA A 52 -3.18 -2.84 1.06
C ALA A 52 -3.26 -1.31 0.89
N GLU A 53 -3.34 -0.82 -0.36
CA GLU A 53 -3.49 0.61 -0.67
C GLU A 53 -4.73 1.21 0.01
N ARG A 54 -5.86 0.50 0.02
CA ARG A 54 -7.10 0.95 0.68
C ARG A 54 -6.94 1.06 2.19
N TYR A 55 -6.28 0.10 2.84
CA TYR A 55 -6.06 0.14 4.28
C TYR A 55 -5.14 1.30 4.68
N TYR A 56 -4.01 1.49 4.00
CA TYR A 56 -3.10 2.60 4.27
C TYR A 56 -3.74 3.96 4.00
N THR A 57 -4.52 4.08 2.92
CA THR A 57 -5.29 5.30 2.63
C THR A 57 -6.33 5.58 3.71
N ALA A 58 -6.98 4.54 4.24
CA ALA A 58 -7.94 4.68 5.34
C ALA A 58 -7.28 5.22 6.62
N VAL A 59 -6.02 4.84 6.91
CA VAL A 59 -5.25 5.42 8.02
C VAL A 59 -5.09 6.92 7.81
N ILE A 60 -4.68 7.36 6.63
CA ILE A 60 -4.50 8.78 6.32
C ILE A 60 -5.82 9.55 6.50
N HIS A 61 -6.94 9.01 6.01
CA HIS A 61 -8.23 9.68 6.12
C HIS A 61 -8.77 9.76 7.54
N ARG A 62 -8.61 8.71 8.34
CA ARG A 62 -9.19 8.62 9.68
C ARG A 62 -8.28 9.18 10.76
N TYR A 63 -6.97 9.03 10.58
CA TYR A 63 -5.95 9.32 11.59
C TYR A 63 -4.89 10.31 11.09
N GLY A 64 -5.17 11.06 10.03
CA GLY A 64 -4.21 11.98 9.42
C GLY A 64 -3.74 13.12 10.35
N MET A 65 -4.49 13.41 11.41
CA MET A 65 -4.09 14.39 12.47
C MET A 65 -3.10 13.78 13.46
N ASP A 66 -2.99 12.46 13.56
CA ASP A 66 -1.95 11.78 14.31
C ASP A 66 -0.70 11.67 13.43
N THR A 67 0.31 12.46 13.77
CA THR A 67 1.57 12.54 12.99
C THR A 67 2.24 11.18 12.82
N LYS A 68 2.21 10.33 13.86
CA LYS A 68 2.80 8.99 13.80
C LYS A 68 2.04 8.10 12.82
N ALA A 69 0.72 8.04 12.94
CA ALA A 69 -0.15 7.25 12.06
C ALA A 69 0.00 7.70 10.59
N TYR A 70 0.02 9.01 10.36
CA TYR A 70 0.21 9.58 9.02
C TYR A 70 1.56 9.19 8.41
N ILE A 71 2.65 9.37 9.15
CA ILE A 71 4.02 9.05 8.70
C ILE A 71 4.15 7.57 8.37
N GLU A 72 3.60 6.69 9.21
CA GLU A 72 3.63 5.25 9.01
C GLU A 72 2.85 4.85 7.75
N ALA A 73 1.63 5.34 7.61
CA ALA A 73 0.79 5.05 6.43
C ALA A 73 1.42 5.57 5.11
N ARG A 74 2.03 6.75 5.12
CA ARG A 74 2.76 7.28 3.96
C ARG A 74 3.98 6.45 3.60
N TYR A 75 4.69 5.92 4.59
CA TYR A 75 5.80 5.02 4.35
C TYR A 75 5.34 3.72 3.67
N GLU A 76 4.30 3.11 4.19
CA GLU A 76 3.75 1.87 3.66
C GLU A 76 3.22 2.05 2.23
N LEU A 77 2.55 3.17 1.94
CA LEU A 77 2.12 3.52 0.58
C LEU A 77 3.32 3.72 -0.35
N GLY A 78 4.33 4.47 0.08
CA GLY A 78 5.55 4.66 -0.70
C GLY A 78 6.23 3.34 -1.04
N HIS A 79 6.34 2.43 -0.06
CA HIS A 79 6.90 1.10 -0.24
C HIS A 79 6.06 0.24 -1.19
N LEU A 80 4.74 0.28 -1.06
CA LEU A 80 3.80 -0.42 -1.96
C LEU A 80 3.97 0.09 -3.41
N TYR A 81 3.95 1.40 -3.62
CA TYR A 81 4.09 2.00 -4.95
C TYR A 81 5.46 1.69 -5.56
N LEU A 82 6.53 1.75 -4.76
CA LEU A 82 7.88 1.39 -5.20
C LEU A 82 7.94 -0.06 -5.67
N SER A 83 7.37 -1.01 -4.92
CA SER A 83 7.32 -2.42 -5.28
C SER A 83 6.53 -2.68 -6.57
N ARG A 84 5.57 -1.81 -6.87
CA ARG A 84 4.76 -1.84 -8.10
C ARG A 84 5.32 -1.00 -9.24
N LYS A 85 6.51 -0.40 -9.06
CA LYS A 85 7.14 0.50 -10.03
C LYS A 85 6.30 1.74 -10.36
N ARG A 86 5.38 2.11 -9.48
CA ARG A 86 4.63 3.36 -9.53
C ARG A 86 5.47 4.48 -8.92
N TYR A 87 6.54 4.83 -9.61
CA TYR A 87 7.60 5.68 -9.07
C TYR A 87 7.15 7.11 -8.72
N ALA A 88 6.26 7.70 -9.51
CA ALA A 88 5.71 9.03 -9.23
C ALA A 88 4.90 9.04 -7.93
N ASP A 89 4.04 8.02 -7.72
CA ASP A 89 3.25 7.88 -6.49
C ASP A 89 4.14 7.57 -5.28
N ALA A 90 5.19 6.76 -5.47
CA ALA A 90 6.18 6.47 -4.44
C ALA A 90 6.92 7.73 -4.01
N TYR A 91 7.39 8.52 -4.97
CA TYR A 91 8.07 9.80 -4.71
C TYR A 91 7.17 10.73 -3.91
N LYS A 92 5.94 10.96 -4.37
CA LYS A 92 4.97 11.80 -3.67
C LYS A 92 4.76 11.35 -2.22
N SER A 93 4.58 10.03 -1.99
CA SER A 93 4.34 9.50 -0.64
C SER A 93 5.54 9.69 0.28
N PHE A 94 6.77 9.53 -0.22
CA PHE A 94 7.98 9.77 0.57
C PHE A 94 8.26 11.26 0.77
N ASN A 95 8.03 12.11 -0.24
CA ASN A 95 8.27 13.54 -0.18
C ASN A 95 7.31 14.25 0.78
N GLU A 96 6.01 13.97 0.72
CA GLU A 96 5.04 14.50 1.68
C GLU A 96 5.39 14.14 3.13
N ARG A 97 5.99 12.99 3.34
CA ARG A 97 6.49 12.56 4.63
C ARG A 97 7.73 13.34 5.06
N LEU A 98 8.68 13.58 4.15
CA LEU A 98 9.90 14.35 4.47
C LEU A 98 9.58 15.78 4.86
N GLY A 99 8.61 16.42 4.21
CA GLY A 99 8.15 17.78 4.56
C GLY A 99 7.64 17.89 6.01
N ILE A 100 7.13 16.82 6.61
CA ILE A 100 6.73 16.82 8.02
C ILE A 100 7.96 16.92 8.95
N PHE A 101 9.06 16.24 8.58
CA PHE A 101 10.29 16.30 9.39
C PHE A 101 10.96 17.67 9.38
N GLU A 102 10.79 18.44 8.32
CA GLU A 102 11.34 19.79 8.22
C GLU A 102 10.58 20.78 9.09
N ASN A 103 9.28 20.52 9.32
CA ASN A 103 8.40 21.39 10.10
C ASN A 103 8.12 20.88 11.52
N ALA A 104 8.62 19.69 11.86
CA ALA A 104 8.39 19.09 13.18
C ALA A 104 9.36 19.65 14.22
N GLU A 105 8.87 19.79 15.46
CA GLU A 105 9.72 20.10 16.60
C GLU A 105 10.79 19.02 16.81
N TYR A 106 12.02 19.45 17.12
CA TYR A 106 13.16 18.56 17.26
C TYR A 106 12.87 17.42 18.26
N GLY A 107 13.00 16.19 17.79
CA GLY A 107 12.78 14.98 18.61
C GLY A 107 11.31 14.49 18.68
N SER A 108 10.34 15.23 18.14
CA SER A 108 8.93 14.82 18.14
C SER A 108 8.64 13.59 17.25
N ILE A 109 9.48 13.34 16.26
CA ILE A 109 9.36 12.21 15.33
C ILE A 109 10.66 11.41 15.33
N PRO A 110 10.62 10.07 15.47
CA PRO A 110 11.82 9.24 15.44
C PRO A 110 12.61 9.39 14.14
N ALA A 111 13.89 9.70 14.23
CA ALA A 111 14.79 9.90 13.08
C ALA A 111 14.85 8.68 12.13
N ALA A 112 14.55 7.49 12.65
CA ALA A 112 14.47 6.26 11.86
C ALA A 112 13.48 6.39 10.69
N TYR A 113 12.37 7.07 10.89
CA TYR A 113 11.38 7.28 9.83
C TYR A 113 11.90 8.17 8.69
N LYS A 114 12.68 9.21 9.01
CA LYS A 114 13.35 10.05 7.99
C LYS A 114 14.31 9.21 7.15
N LYS A 115 15.15 8.41 7.82
CA LYS A 115 16.11 7.52 7.14
C LYS A 115 15.42 6.55 6.19
N LEU A 116 14.33 5.92 6.62
CA LEU A 116 13.57 4.98 5.79
C LEU A 116 12.95 5.65 4.56
N ALA A 117 12.46 6.90 4.67
CA ALA A 117 11.95 7.63 3.51
C ALA A 117 13.06 7.93 2.50
N LEU A 118 14.22 8.42 2.96
CA LEU A 118 15.36 8.68 2.10
C LEU A 118 15.83 7.40 1.38
N MET A 119 15.96 6.28 2.10
CA MET A 119 16.30 4.99 1.48
C MET A 119 15.26 4.52 0.45
N GLY A 120 13.98 4.86 0.63
CA GLY A 120 12.94 4.61 -0.35
C GLY A 120 13.11 5.48 -1.59
N MET A 121 13.38 6.77 -1.40
CA MET A 121 13.61 7.72 -2.49
C MET A 121 14.85 7.39 -3.33
N ASP A 122 15.92 6.87 -2.73
CA ASP A 122 17.12 6.44 -3.45
C ASP A 122 16.86 5.33 -4.47
N LYS A 123 15.81 4.54 -4.25
CA LYS A 123 15.39 3.47 -5.17
C LYS A 123 14.55 3.97 -6.35
N ILE A 124 14.16 5.24 -6.36
CA ILE A 124 13.35 5.84 -7.42
C ILE A 124 14.28 6.36 -8.52
N PRO A 125 14.08 5.98 -9.80
CA PRO A 125 14.86 6.50 -10.91
C PRO A 125 14.75 8.02 -11.00
N GLU A 126 15.88 8.70 -11.27
CA GLU A 126 16.02 10.16 -11.22
C GLU A 126 14.99 10.93 -12.06
N LYS A 127 14.66 10.41 -13.25
CA LYS A 127 13.66 11.01 -14.14
C LYS A 127 12.28 11.22 -13.49
N TYR A 128 11.93 10.40 -12.46
CA TYR A 128 10.65 10.55 -11.75
C TYR A 128 10.73 11.53 -10.58
N LYS A 129 11.93 11.83 -10.10
CA LYS A 129 12.16 12.85 -9.07
C LYS A 129 12.06 14.24 -9.69
N GLN A 130 12.81 14.48 -10.80
CA GLN A 130 12.83 15.75 -11.52
C GLN A 130 11.45 16.18 -12.04
N ALA A 131 10.67 15.23 -12.59
CA ALA A 131 9.33 15.52 -13.10
C ALA A 131 8.32 15.99 -12.03
N GLN A 132 8.64 15.84 -10.73
CA GLN A 132 7.77 16.28 -9.64
C GLN A 132 8.25 17.59 -8.99
N GLU A 133 9.45 18.06 -9.31
CA GLU A 133 10.00 19.33 -8.83
C GLU A 133 9.63 20.50 -9.75
N GLU A 134 9.17 20.23 -10.99
CA GLU A 134 8.77 21.22 -11.98
C GLU A 134 7.32 21.72 -11.84
N PHE A 135 6.55 21.19 -10.89
CA PHE A 135 5.16 21.56 -10.62
C PHE A 135 5.00 22.16 -9.22
#